data_ebc6cfeba2b5cef8811fe7b43a0fb0f5
#
_entry.id   ebc6cfeba2b5cef8811fe7b43a0fb0f5
#
_cell.length_a   1.000
_cell.length_b   1.000
_cell.length_c   1.000
_cell.angle_alpha   90.00
_cell.angle_beta   90.00
_cell.angle_gamma   90.00
#
_symmetry.space_group_name_H-M   'P 1'
#
loop_
_entity.id
_entity.type
_entity.pdbx_description
1 polymer ?
#
loop_
_entity_poly.entity_id
_entity_poly.type
_entity_poly.pdbx_seq_one_letter_code
_entity_poly.pdbx_strand_id
1 'polypeptide(L)'
;MKRKFLKSVIILLSFFMTSCYGSWNIFHEGNNVDYRTPVMAVLNDLSDLSGSYNVLIITDTHFGYKNKEAPLAALYLWLDSVKGTAAAPAFAICLGDAVDTGAQGEYEEYLRFCETLKNLYGIRVVFNTCGNHDIYQSHWGNWQTNCYPHTSFYKFKTANFSWYSFDTASGTSGKNQLDIMTKDMEADPNPKIVFSHYPLSEYHLAFGLGDTTERNLLISTFLKNNVRCYFGGHNHYSHFSDMGLYDYCCPSFRFNEAWTVLHVNEGAGTAVAEFSQ
;
A
#
# COMPACT_ATOMS: atom_id res chain seq x y z
N MET A 1 6.99 -10.27 54.42
CA MET A 1 5.85 -10.44 53.50
C MET A 1 5.37 -9.16 52.85
N LYS A 2 5.08 -8.07 53.61
CA LYS A 2 4.54 -6.81 53.07
C LYS A 2 5.43 -6.11 52.01
N ARG A 3 6.76 -6.14 52.13
CA ARG A 3 7.67 -5.51 51.14
C ARG A 3 7.74 -6.23 49.77
N LYS A 4 7.57 -7.56 49.76
CA LYS A 4 7.54 -8.31 48.46
C LYS A 4 6.21 -8.10 47.71
N PHE A 5 5.12 -8.04 48.48
CA PHE A 5 3.79 -7.75 47.90
C PHE A 5 3.72 -6.35 47.28
N LEU A 6 4.27 -5.33 47.95
CA LEU A 6 4.31 -3.95 47.45
C LEU A 6 5.15 -3.83 46.16
N LYS A 7 6.27 -4.53 46.06
CA LYS A 7 7.08 -4.56 44.81
C LYS A 7 6.36 -5.23 43.67
N SER A 8 5.63 -6.32 43.91
CA SER A 8 4.85 -6.99 42.90
C SER A 8 3.65 -6.14 42.39
N VAL A 9 3.02 -5.40 43.29
CA VAL A 9 1.92 -4.46 42.94
C VAL A 9 2.45 -3.28 42.10
N ILE A 10 3.64 -2.75 42.43
CA ILE A 10 4.26 -1.65 41.68
C ILE A 10 4.67 -2.12 40.29
N ILE A 11 5.21 -3.33 40.14
CA ILE A 11 5.53 -3.92 38.82
C ILE A 11 4.26 -4.16 37.98
N LEU A 12 3.18 -4.64 38.60
CA LEU A 12 1.91 -4.83 37.91
C LEU A 12 1.30 -3.48 37.46
N LEU A 13 1.34 -2.46 38.29
CA LEU A 13 0.88 -1.10 37.98
C LEU A 13 1.73 -0.45 36.88
N SER A 14 3.05 -0.69 36.84
CA SER A 14 3.90 -0.19 35.75
C SER A 14 3.56 -0.85 34.39
N PHE A 15 3.19 -2.12 34.38
CA PHE A 15 2.69 -2.78 33.16
C PHE A 15 1.35 -2.24 32.69
N PHE A 16 0.45 -1.87 33.59
CA PHE A 16 -0.83 -1.24 33.22
C PHE A 16 -0.63 0.19 32.71
N MET A 17 0.33 0.94 33.21
CA MET A 17 0.60 2.31 32.77
C MET A 17 1.26 2.35 31.37
N THR A 18 2.02 1.31 30.98
CA THR A 18 2.61 1.21 29.63
C THR A 18 1.62 0.69 28.59
N SER A 19 0.58 -0.02 29.00
CA SER A 19 -0.43 -0.58 28.09
C SER A 19 -1.48 0.43 27.63
N CYS A 20 -1.67 1.54 28.37
CA CYS A 20 -2.66 2.56 27.99
C CYS A 20 -2.16 3.56 26.93
N TYR A 21 -0.86 3.55 26.60
CA TYR A 21 -0.26 4.48 25.63
C TYR A 21 0.08 3.82 24.28
N GLY A 22 -0.22 2.54 24.08
CA GLY A 22 0.26 1.70 22.99
C GLY A 22 0.23 2.32 21.60
N SER A 23 -0.81 2.06 20.84
CA SER A 23 -0.93 2.44 19.43
C SER A 23 -1.18 3.95 19.23
N TRP A 24 -1.86 4.62 20.18
CA TRP A 24 -2.13 6.05 20.11
C TRP A 24 -0.86 6.92 20.06
N ASN A 25 0.13 6.60 20.85
CA ASN A 25 1.42 7.31 20.83
C ASN A 25 2.17 7.10 19.52
N ILE A 26 2.12 5.88 18.97
CA ILE A 26 2.76 5.57 17.68
C ILE A 26 2.17 6.46 16.58
N PHE A 27 0.85 6.63 16.57
CA PHE A 27 0.17 7.47 15.58
C PHE A 27 0.45 8.97 15.79
N HIS A 28 0.41 9.46 17.02
CA HIS A 28 0.48 10.90 17.31
C HIS A 28 1.89 11.48 17.45
N GLU A 29 2.82 10.73 17.98
CA GLU A 29 4.17 11.24 18.29
C GLU A 29 5.16 11.06 17.15
N GLY A 30 4.70 10.48 16.04
CA GLY A 30 5.59 10.08 14.95
C GLY A 30 6.47 8.89 15.36
N ASN A 31 7.04 8.27 14.41
CA ASN A 31 7.97 7.16 14.60
C ASN A 31 8.82 7.02 13.34
N ASN A 32 9.27 5.83 13.04
CA ASN A 32 10.02 5.54 11.82
C ASN A 32 9.26 5.93 10.52
N VAL A 33 7.94 6.13 10.57
CA VAL A 33 7.17 6.62 9.41
C VAL A 33 7.55 8.04 9.05
N ASP A 34 7.59 8.97 10.03
CA ASP A 34 7.97 10.38 9.79
C ASP A 34 9.37 10.50 9.20
N TYR A 35 10.30 9.64 9.63
CA TYR A 35 11.64 9.58 9.05
C TYR A 35 11.62 9.18 7.57
N ARG A 36 10.77 8.22 7.19
CA ARG A 36 10.65 7.76 5.80
C ARG A 36 9.83 8.69 4.91
N THR A 37 8.92 9.46 5.50
CA THR A 37 7.89 10.23 4.78
C THR A 37 7.86 11.72 5.16
N PRO A 38 9.02 12.41 5.20
CA PRO A 38 9.06 13.81 5.65
C PRO A 38 8.32 14.77 4.71
N VAL A 39 8.18 14.38 3.44
CA VAL A 39 7.56 15.19 2.38
C VAL A 39 6.79 14.28 1.43
N MET A 40 5.63 14.73 0.97
CA MET A 40 4.91 14.08 -0.12
C MET A 40 5.52 14.46 -1.47
N ALA A 41 6.05 13.48 -2.20
CA ALA A 41 6.56 13.72 -3.55
C ALA A 41 5.42 13.88 -4.56
N VAL A 42 5.64 14.68 -5.60
CA VAL A 42 4.71 14.88 -6.71
C VAL A 42 5.36 14.34 -7.99
N LEU A 43 4.70 13.38 -8.62
CA LEU A 43 5.20 12.69 -9.81
C LEU A 43 4.35 13.07 -11.04
N ASN A 44 4.96 13.01 -12.23
CA ASN A 44 4.32 13.44 -13.47
C ASN A 44 4.31 12.35 -14.56
N ASP A 45 4.59 11.10 -14.23
CA ASP A 45 4.80 9.99 -15.16
C ASP A 45 3.59 9.67 -16.04
N LEU A 46 2.38 9.94 -15.53
CA LEU A 46 1.12 9.58 -16.15
C LEU A 46 0.21 10.78 -16.42
N SER A 47 0.73 11.99 -16.41
CA SER A 47 -0.06 13.23 -16.59
C SER A 47 -0.77 13.31 -17.94
N ASP A 48 -0.31 12.57 -18.94
CA ASP A 48 -0.90 12.45 -20.28
C ASP A 48 -1.91 11.27 -20.40
N LEU A 49 -2.00 10.41 -19.38
CA LEU A 49 -2.91 9.26 -19.42
C LEU A 49 -4.37 9.71 -19.25
N SER A 50 -5.20 9.31 -20.18
CA SER A 50 -6.60 9.73 -20.26
C SER A 50 -7.49 8.63 -20.85
N GLY A 51 -8.81 8.85 -20.85
CA GLY A 51 -9.78 7.91 -21.41
C GLY A 51 -10.06 6.75 -20.47
N SER A 52 -10.17 5.55 -21.03
CA SER A 52 -10.36 4.31 -20.25
C SER A 52 -9.10 3.47 -20.32
N TYR A 53 -8.66 2.94 -19.19
CA TYR A 53 -7.48 2.09 -19.11
C TYR A 53 -7.57 1.15 -17.90
N ASN A 54 -6.70 0.15 -17.89
CA ASN A 54 -6.58 -0.79 -16.79
C ASN A 54 -5.27 -0.57 -16.05
N VAL A 55 -5.27 -0.89 -14.74
CA VAL A 55 -4.11 -0.87 -13.86
C VAL A 55 -3.92 -2.25 -13.27
N LEU A 56 -2.71 -2.78 -13.36
CA LEU A 56 -2.33 -3.99 -12.66
C LEU A 56 -1.96 -3.65 -11.23
N ILE A 57 -2.67 -4.22 -10.26
CA ILE A 57 -2.34 -4.09 -8.84
C ILE A 57 -1.88 -5.45 -8.33
N ILE A 58 -0.69 -5.48 -7.78
CA ILE A 58 -0.07 -6.65 -7.15
C ILE A 58 0.35 -6.29 -5.73
N THR A 59 0.41 -7.27 -4.85
CA THR A 59 0.87 -7.09 -3.47
C THR A 59 1.50 -8.37 -2.96
N ASP A 60 2.33 -8.26 -1.92
CA ASP A 60 2.88 -9.41 -1.22
C ASP A 60 3.55 -10.39 -2.19
N THR A 61 4.45 -9.84 -3.03
CA THR A 61 5.18 -10.62 -4.04
C THR A 61 6.32 -11.43 -3.43
N HIS A 62 6.85 -11.03 -2.27
CA HIS A 62 7.86 -11.71 -1.48
C HIS A 62 8.99 -12.31 -2.32
N PHE A 63 9.59 -11.53 -3.22
CA PHE A 63 10.79 -11.97 -3.91
C PHE A 63 11.88 -12.33 -2.90
N GLY A 64 12.61 -13.42 -3.15
CA GLY A 64 13.49 -14.03 -2.15
C GLY A 64 12.88 -15.23 -1.43
N TYR A 65 11.57 -15.31 -1.27
CA TYR A 65 10.90 -16.50 -0.77
C TYR A 65 10.86 -17.62 -1.83
N LYS A 66 10.76 -18.88 -1.41
CA LYS A 66 10.77 -20.05 -2.32
C LYS A 66 9.50 -20.14 -3.18
N ASN A 67 9.57 -20.84 -4.33
CA ASN A 67 8.45 -21.19 -5.22
C ASN A 67 7.70 -19.97 -5.85
N LYS A 68 8.40 -19.06 -6.47
CA LYS A 68 7.84 -17.88 -7.19
C LYS A 68 7.44 -18.17 -8.64
N GLU A 69 7.75 -19.35 -9.15
CA GLU A 69 7.58 -19.68 -10.56
C GLU A 69 6.11 -19.77 -10.98
N ALA A 70 5.25 -20.39 -10.15
CA ALA A 70 3.84 -20.57 -10.47
C ALA A 70 3.07 -19.23 -10.59
N PRO A 71 3.12 -18.31 -9.60
CA PRO A 71 2.45 -17.01 -9.73
C PRO A 71 2.99 -16.17 -10.89
N LEU A 72 4.30 -16.21 -11.16
CA LEU A 72 4.88 -15.51 -12.30
C LEU A 72 4.38 -16.09 -13.63
N ALA A 73 4.34 -17.42 -13.76
CA ALA A 73 3.84 -18.07 -14.97
C ALA A 73 2.37 -17.75 -15.22
N ALA A 74 1.52 -17.78 -14.17
CA ALA A 74 0.11 -17.43 -14.27
C ALA A 74 -0.08 -15.97 -14.71
N LEU A 75 0.63 -15.02 -14.10
CA LEU A 75 0.56 -13.62 -14.48
C LEU A 75 1.03 -13.39 -15.92
N TYR A 76 2.14 -13.99 -16.33
CA TYR A 76 2.65 -13.81 -17.69
C TYR A 76 1.71 -14.40 -18.73
N LEU A 77 1.10 -15.56 -18.46
CA LEU A 77 0.08 -16.13 -19.34
C LEU A 77 -1.13 -15.21 -19.50
N TRP A 78 -1.60 -14.60 -18.42
CA TRP A 78 -2.67 -13.61 -18.48
C TRP A 78 -2.23 -12.36 -19.24
N LEU A 79 -1.05 -11.80 -18.97
CA LEU A 79 -0.53 -10.63 -19.68
C LEU A 79 -0.36 -10.90 -21.18
N ASP A 80 0.10 -12.10 -21.57
CA ASP A 80 0.18 -12.51 -22.98
C ASP A 80 -1.20 -12.53 -23.64
N SER A 81 -2.24 -12.95 -22.92
CA SER A 81 -3.60 -13.00 -23.42
C SER A 81 -4.23 -11.63 -23.66
N VAL A 82 -3.82 -10.60 -22.90
CA VAL A 82 -4.36 -9.24 -23.02
C VAL A 82 -3.44 -8.26 -23.75
N LYS A 83 -2.21 -8.66 -24.04
CA LYS A 83 -1.20 -7.83 -24.71
C LYS A 83 -1.69 -7.28 -26.04
N GLY A 84 -1.55 -5.96 -26.23
CA GLY A 84 -1.98 -5.27 -27.44
C GLY A 84 -3.51 -5.10 -27.57
N THR A 85 -4.27 -5.44 -26.56
CA THR A 85 -5.72 -5.20 -26.49
C THR A 85 -6.04 -4.02 -25.55
N ALA A 86 -7.29 -3.58 -25.54
CA ALA A 86 -7.78 -2.59 -24.59
C ALA A 86 -7.77 -3.08 -23.12
N ALA A 87 -7.64 -4.40 -22.91
CA ALA A 87 -7.54 -4.99 -21.57
C ALA A 87 -6.12 -4.93 -20.99
N ALA A 88 -5.10 -4.62 -21.80
CA ALA A 88 -3.72 -4.52 -21.32
C ALA A 88 -3.57 -3.41 -20.28
N PRO A 89 -2.87 -3.67 -19.14
CA PRO A 89 -2.63 -2.64 -18.14
C PRO A 89 -1.72 -1.53 -18.65
N ALA A 90 -2.10 -0.26 -18.41
CA ALA A 90 -1.29 0.90 -18.78
C ALA A 90 -0.09 1.08 -17.83
N PHE A 91 -0.28 0.78 -16.57
CA PHE A 91 0.76 0.83 -15.53
C PHE A 91 0.46 -0.18 -14.42
N ALA A 92 1.39 -0.34 -13.49
CA ALA A 92 1.22 -1.24 -12.35
C ALA A 92 1.48 -0.53 -11.02
N ILE A 93 0.87 -1.06 -9.96
CA ILE A 93 1.10 -0.67 -8.56
C ILE A 93 1.44 -1.93 -7.77
N CYS A 94 2.55 -1.91 -7.03
CA CYS A 94 2.87 -2.89 -6.00
C CYS A 94 2.54 -2.29 -4.63
N LEU A 95 1.61 -2.93 -3.90
CA LEU A 95 1.11 -2.44 -2.61
C LEU A 95 2.01 -2.80 -1.42
N GLY A 96 3.27 -3.10 -1.64
CA GLY A 96 4.24 -3.44 -0.60
C GLY A 96 4.49 -4.94 -0.47
N ASP A 97 5.40 -5.29 0.44
CA ASP A 97 5.98 -6.61 0.59
C ASP A 97 6.47 -7.15 -0.77
N ALA A 98 7.19 -6.26 -1.48
CA ALA A 98 7.81 -6.58 -2.75
C ALA A 98 8.84 -7.70 -2.58
N VAL A 99 9.56 -7.70 -1.46
CA VAL A 99 10.58 -8.69 -1.10
C VAL A 99 10.28 -9.33 0.27
N ASP A 100 10.96 -10.45 0.57
CA ASP A 100 10.65 -11.23 1.77
C ASP A 100 11.36 -10.73 3.03
N THR A 101 12.59 -10.27 2.92
CA THR A 101 13.40 -9.84 4.08
C THR A 101 14.02 -8.44 3.93
N GLY A 102 13.80 -7.75 2.82
CA GLY A 102 14.41 -6.46 2.52
C GLY A 102 15.87 -6.55 2.07
N ALA A 103 16.41 -7.75 1.81
CA ALA A 103 17.79 -7.93 1.39
C ALA A 103 18.03 -7.45 -0.05
N GLN A 104 19.21 -6.88 -0.32
CA GLN A 104 19.55 -6.30 -1.63
C GLN A 104 19.37 -7.29 -2.80
N GLY A 105 19.78 -8.56 -2.63
CA GLY A 105 19.65 -9.57 -3.68
C GLY A 105 18.19 -9.90 -4.05
N GLU A 106 17.26 -9.75 -3.12
CA GLU A 106 15.83 -9.94 -3.37
C GLU A 106 15.26 -8.80 -4.23
N TYR A 107 15.73 -7.56 -4.01
CA TYR A 107 15.38 -6.41 -4.86
C TYR A 107 15.91 -6.56 -6.29
N GLU A 108 17.06 -7.15 -6.49
CA GLU A 108 17.58 -7.44 -7.84
C GLU A 108 16.65 -8.39 -8.62
N GLU A 109 16.04 -9.36 -7.93
CA GLU A 109 15.03 -10.24 -8.54
C GLU A 109 13.74 -9.49 -8.83
N TYR A 110 13.25 -8.70 -7.89
CA TYR A 110 12.06 -7.87 -8.05
C TYR A 110 12.23 -6.85 -9.19
N LEU A 111 13.38 -6.22 -9.31
CA LEU A 111 13.66 -5.28 -10.40
C LEU A 111 13.63 -5.97 -11.78
N ARG A 112 14.15 -7.19 -11.90
CA ARG A 112 14.04 -7.97 -13.16
C ARG A 112 12.57 -8.25 -13.51
N PHE A 113 11.74 -8.52 -12.53
CA PHE A 113 10.30 -8.64 -12.73
C PHE A 113 9.69 -7.32 -13.21
N CYS A 114 9.97 -6.19 -12.58
CA CYS A 114 9.50 -4.87 -13.00
C CYS A 114 9.96 -4.52 -14.43
N GLU A 115 11.20 -4.85 -14.79
CA GLU A 115 11.73 -4.67 -16.13
C GLU A 115 11.00 -5.54 -17.16
N THR A 116 10.65 -6.78 -16.80
CA THR A 116 9.84 -7.65 -17.65
C THR A 116 8.46 -7.04 -17.90
N LEU A 117 7.79 -6.54 -16.87
CA LEU A 117 6.50 -5.87 -17.03
C LEU A 117 6.59 -4.67 -17.99
N LYS A 118 7.62 -3.86 -17.87
CA LYS A 118 7.83 -2.68 -18.73
C LYS A 118 8.22 -3.06 -20.16
N ASN A 119 9.24 -3.86 -20.31
CA ASN A 119 9.86 -4.10 -21.61
C ASN A 119 9.10 -5.11 -22.46
N LEU A 120 8.47 -6.11 -21.86
CA LEU A 120 7.76 -7.16 -22.57
C LEU A 120 6.28 -6.87 -22.72
N TYR A 121 5.65 -6.26 -21.71
CA TYR A 121 4.21 -6.04 -21.66
C TYR A 121 3.78 -4.58 -21.86
N GLY A 122 4.74 -3.65 -21.97
CA GLY A 122 4.46 -2.24 -22.25
C GLY A 122 3.88 -1.47 -21.08
N ILE A 123 4.01 -1.99 -19.85
CA ILE A 123 3.62 -1.29 -18.63
C ILE A 123 4.51 -0.06 -18.46
N ARG A 124 3.92 1.14 -18.47
CA ARG A 124 4.66 2.41 -18.50
C ARG A 124 5.54 2.62 -17.28
N VAL A 125 5.02 2.28 -16.12
CA VAL A 125 5.68 2.43 -14.82
C VAL A 125 5.14 1.42 -13.82
N VAL A 126 5.97 0.97 -12.87
CA VAL A 126 5.58 0.20 -11.70
C VAL A 126 5.78 1.09 -10.48
N PHE A 127 4.70 1.58 -9.89
CA PHE A 127 4.73 2.33 -8.64
C PHE A 127 4.78 1.36 -7.46
N ASN A 128 5.48 1.76 -6.40
CA ASN A 128 5.58 0.93 -5.20
C ASN A 128 5.16 1.73 -3.96
N THR A 129 4.41 1.10 -3.08
CA THR A 129 4.34 1.48 -1.68
C THR A 129 5.20 0.52 -0.86
N CYS A 130 5.53 0.88 0.37
CA CYS A 130 6.39 0.09 1.23
C CYS A 130 5.54 -0.82 2.11
N GLY A 131 5.91 -2.11 2.21
CA GLY A 131 5.34 -3.06 3.14
C GLY A 131 6.26 -3.32 4.34
N ASN A 132 5.78 -4.11 5.31
CA ASN A 132 6.56 -4.38 6.52
C ASN A 132 7.76 -5.31 6.28
N HIS A 133 7.68 -6.23 5.33
CA HIS A 133 8.81 -7.07 4.93
C HIS A 133 9.89 -6.28 4.20
N ASP A 134 9.52 -5.26 3.44
CA ASP A 134 10.45 -4.39 2.73
C ASP A 134 11.40 -3.61 3.66
N ILE A 135 10.96 -3.32 4.89
CA ILE A 135 11.76 -2.59 5.90
C ILE A 135 12.28 -3.50 7.03
N TYR A 136 12.09 -4.81 6.90
CA TYR A 136 12.52 -5.76 7.90
C TYR A 136 14.02 -5.59 8.19
N GLN A 137 14.44 -5.77 9.45
CA GLN A 137 15.82 -5.57 9.90
C GLN A 137 16.45 -4.21 9.53
N SER A 138 15.65 -3.14 9.43
CA SER A 138 16.10 -1.78 9.10
C SER A 138 16.59 -1.61 7.64
N HIS A 139 16.08 -2.41 6.71
CA HIS A 139 16.46 -2.37 5.29
C HIS A 139 15.79 -1.25 4.47
N TRP A 140 15.22 -0.24 5.10
CA TRP A 140 14.61 0.91 4.42
C TRP A 140 15.48 1.49 3.28
N GLY A 141 16.79 1.60 3.51
CA GLY A 141 17.72 2.11 2.51
C GLY A 141 17.75 1.27 1.22
N ASN A 142 17.59 -0.05 1.34
CA ASN A 142 17.51 -0.94 0.17
C ASN A 142 16.21 -0.69 -0.60
N TRP A 143 15.06 -0.61 0.09
CA TRP A 143 13.80 -0.28 -0.54
C TRP A 143 13.86 1.07 -1.26
N GLN A 144 14.31 2.11 -0.56
CA GLN A 144 14.42 3.47 -1.09
C GLN A 144 15.32 3.54 -2.33
N THR A 145 16.37 2.74 -2.37
CA THR A 145 17.28 2.73 -3.52
C THR A 145 16.69 2.00 -4.73
N ASN A 146 15.94 0.92 -4.51
CA ASN A 146 15.53 0.01 -5.57
C ASN A 146 14.09 0.21 -6.06
N CYS A 147 13.16 0.64 -5.18
CA CYS A 147 11.74 0.73 -5.52
C CYS A 147 11.36 2.14 -5.98
N TYR A 148 11.00 2.28 -7.26
CA TYR A 148 10.43 3.54 -7.77
C TYR A 148 9.09 3.84 -7.09
N PRO A 149 8.83 5.09 -6.63
CA PRO A 149 9.56 6.33 -6.91
C PRO A 149 10.59 6.71 -5.83
N HIS A 150 11.17 5.78 -5.10
CA HIS A 150 12.20 5.98 -4.07
C HIS A 150 11.68 6.71 -2.81
N THR A 151 10.38 6.75 -2.67
CA THR A 151 9.62 7.22 -1.51
C THR A 151 8.28 6.51 -1.46
N SER A 152 7.79 6.19 -0.28
CA SER A 152 6.49 5.56 -0.07
C SER A 152 5.35 6.57 0.12
N PHE A 153 5.67 7.89 0.18
CA PHE A 153 4.70 8.96 0.33
C PHE A 153 4.75 9.90 -0.89
N TYR A 154 3.79 9.72 -1.78
CA TYR A 154 3.76 10.46 -3.04
C TYR A 154 2.35 10.56 -3.61
N LYS A 155 2.21 11.47 -4.58
CA LYS A 155 1.03 11.56 -5.43
C LYS A 155 1.41 11.71 -6.89
N PHE A 156 0.51 11.31 -7.77
CA PHE A 156 0.54 11.63 -9.19
C PHE A 156 -0.87 11.90 -9.71
N LYS A 157 -0.97 12.42 -10.93
CA LYS A 157 -2.25 12.66 -11.59
C LYS A 157 -2.30 11.97 -12.94
N THR A 158 -3.50 11.53 -13.29
CA THR A 158 -3.93 11.24 -14.64
C THR A 158 -4.89 12.36 -15.07
N ALA A 159 -5.58 12.25 -16.19
CA ALA A 159 -6.39 13.37 -16.72
C ALA A 159 -7.41 13.91 -15.69
N ASN A 160 -8.15 13.04 -15.00
CA ASN A 160 -9.22 13.43 -14.08
C ASN A 160 -9.15 12.75 -12.70
N PHE A 161 -8.15 11.91 -12.44
CA PHE A 161 -7.93 11.30 -11.14
C PHE A 161 -6.64 11.78 -10.48
N SER A 162 -6.69 11.88 -9.15
CA SER A 162 -5.50 12.08 -8.32
C SER A 162 -5.23 10.81 -7.51
N TRP A 163 -4.00 10.34 -7.56
CA TRP A 163 -3.55 9.09 -6.97
C TRP A 163 -2.61 9.39 -5.82
N TYR A 164 -2.85 8.74 -4.67
CA TYR A 164 -2.07 8.95 -3.45
C TYR A 164 -1.55 7.63 -2.92
N SER A 165 -0.25 7.59 -2.66
CA SER A 165 0.40 6.55 -1.87
C SER A 165 0.80 7.11 -0.52
N PHE A 166 0.62 6.34 0.53
CA PHE A 166 1.16 6.66 1.85
C PHE A 166 1.71 5.42 2.54
N ASP A 167 2.66 5.63 3.45
CA ASP A 167 3.40 4.56 4.12
C ASP A 167 2.63 4.07 5.36
N THR A 168 2.34 2.78 5.39
CA THR A 168 1.80 2.10 6.56
C THR A 168 2.66 0.92 7.01
N ALA A 169 3.88 0.76 6.47
CA ALA A 169 4.74 -0.39 6.70
C ALA A 169 5.07 -0.68 8.19
N SER A 170 4.92 0.30 9.06
CA SER A 170 5.09 0.15 10.52
C SER A 170 3.76 -0.11 11.26
N GLY A 171 2.68 -0.43 10.56
CA GLY A 171 1.34 -0.62 11.16
C GLY A 171 0.62 0.69 11.49
N THR A 172 1.11 1.81 10.99
CA THR A 172 0.52 3.15 11.16
C THR A 172 0.96 4.06 10.01
N SER A 173 0.13 5.01 9.63
CA SER A 173 0.49 6.09 8.70
C SER A 173 1.20 7.25 9.39
N GLY A 174 1.09 7.34 10.72
CA GLY A 174 1.50 8.52 11.46
C GLY A 174 0.64 9.76 11.16
N LYS A 175 0.50 10.61 12.15
CA LYS A 175 -0.36 11.79 12.04
C LYS A 175 0.17 12.83 11.05
N ASN A 176 1.49 13.03 10.99
CA ASN A 176 2.10 14.02 10.11
C ASN A 176 1.81 13.73 8.63
N GLN A 177 1.95 12.48 8.22
CA GLN A 177 1.64 12.04 6.86
C GLN A 177 0.16 12.26 6.51
N LEU A 178 -0.74 11.90 7.45
CA LEU A 178 -2.18 12.12 7.27
C LEU A 178 -2.52 13.61 7.17
N ASP A 179 -1.94 14.48 7.99
CA ASP A 179 -2.20 15.92 7.96
C ASP A 179 -1.75 16.55 6.62
N ILE A 180 -0.56 16.16 6.12
CA ILE A 180 -0.05 16.64 4.82
C ILE A 180 -0.98 16.18 3.68
N MET A 181 -1.33 14.89 3.65
CA MET A 181 -2.19 14.32 2.63
C MET A 181 -3.59 14.94 2.65
N THR A 182 -4.19 15.11 3.84
CA THR A 182 -5.52 15.72 4.02
C THR A 182 -5.55 17.13 3.44
N LYS A 183 -4.57 17.97 3.81
CA LYS A 183 -4.48 19.36 3.31
C LYS A 183 -4.34 19.42 1.78
N ASP A 184 -3.60 18.50 1.21
CA ASP A 184 -3.44 18.43 -0.24
C ASP A 184 -4.73 17.94 -0.94
N MET A 185 -5.40 16.94 -0.38
CA MET A 185 -6.66 16.43 -0.90
C MET A 185 -7.80 17.45 -0.85
N GLU A 186 -7.84 18.29 0.21
CA GLU A 186 -8.84 19.37 0.35
C GLU A 186 -8.69 20.44 -0.75
N ALA A 187 -7.48 20.65 -1.25
CA ALA A 187 -7.21 21.60 -2.33
C ALA A 187 -7.43 21.00 -3.73
N ASP A 188 -7.64 19.69 -3.83
CA ASP A 188 -7.76 18.97 -5.09
C ASP A 188 -9.21 18.54 -5.35
N PRO A 189 -9.91 19.06 -6.39
CA PRO A 189 -11.31 18.73 -6.69
C PRO A 189 -11.50 17.36 -7.34
N ASN A 190 -10.45 16.74 -7.88
CA ASN A 190 -10.56 15.49 -8.61
C ASN A 190 -11.04 14.33 -7.72
N PRO A 191 -11.71 13.31 -8.26
CA PRO A 191 -11.86 12.03 -7.59
C PRO A 191 -10.48 11.42 -7.33
N LYS A 192 -10.36 10.67 -6.24
CA LYS A 192 -9.07 10.17 -5.79
C LYS A 192 -9.08 8.67 -5.67
N ILE A 193 -7.90 8.08 -5.90
CA ILE A 193 -7.57 6.69 -5.62
C ILE A 193 -6.40 6.71 -4.63
N VAL A 194 -6.56 5.97 -3.54
CA VAL A 194 -5.56 5.89 -2.47
C VAL A 194 -5.09 4.46 -2.33
N PHE A 195 -3.82 4.27 -2.08
CA PHE A 195 -3.25 2.95 -1.89
C PHE A 195 -2.11 2.96 -0.87
N SER A 196 -1.99 1.86 -0.17
CA SER A 196 -0.99 1.64 0.86
C SER A 196 -0.76 0.14 1.03
N HIS A 197 0.01 -0.28 2.04
CA HIS A 197 0.19 -1.71 2.30
C HIS A 197 -0.91 -2.29 3.20
N TYR A 198 -1.22 -1.65 4.34
CA TYR A 198 -2.22 -2.17 5.28
C TYR A 198 -3.65 -1.84 4.84
N PRO A 199 -4.61 -2.78 4.92
CA PRO A 199 -6.01 -2.54 4.58
C PRO A 199 -6.73 -1.71 5.65
N LEU A 200 -7.83 -1.01 5.26
CA LEU A 200 -8.64 -0.21 6.18
C LEU A 200 -9.66 -1.02 6.96
N SER A 201 -10.32 -1.99 6.32
CA SER A 201 -11.48 -2.70 6.88
C SER A 201 -11.13 -3.87 7.79
N GLU A 202 -9.87 -4.23 7.90
CA GLU A 202 -9.45 -5.39 8.67
C GLU A 202 -9.46 -5.13 10.18
N TYR A 203 -10.05 -6.05 10.93
CA TYR A 203 -10.21 -5.95 12.38
C TYR A 203 -9.23 -6.78 13.20
N HIS A 204 -8.43 -7.62 12.57
CA HIS A 204 -7.46 -8.43 13.30
C HIS A 204 -6.26 -7.57 13.71
N LEU A 205 -6.08 -7.37 15.01
CA LEU A 205 -5.05 -6.52 15.62
C LEU A 205 -3.63 -6.74 15.10
N ALA A 206 -3.35 -7.92 14.56
CA ALA A 206 -2.04 -8.26 13.99
C ALA A 206 -1.90 -7.91 12.50
N PHE A 207 -3.01 -7.63 11.80
CA PHE A 207 -3.07 -7.57 10.34
C PHE A 207 -3.75 -6.32 9.79
N GLY A 208 -4.01 -5.33 10.62
CA GLY A 208 -4.58 -4.04 10.25
C GLY A 208 -3.81 -2.88 10.85
N LEU A 209 -4.25 -1.67 10.56
CA LEU A 209 -3.74 -0.48 11.24
C LEU A 209 -3.96 -0.61 12.74
N GLY A 210 -2.90 -0.45 13.52
CA GLY A 210 -2.86 -0.76 14.95
C GLY A 210 -3.80 0.09 15.81
N ASP A 211 -4.31 1.22 15.30
CA ASP A 211 -5.16 2.16 16.02
C ASP A 211 -6.50 2.37 15.31
N THR A 212 -7.58 2.05 16.01
CA THR A 212 -8.95 2.26 15.51
C THR A 212 -9.25 3.75 15.26
N THR A 213 -8.66 4.66 16.02
CA THR A 213 -8.86 6.09 15.84
C THR A 213 -8.20 6.57 14.56
N GLU A 214 -6.98 6.12 14.30
CA GLU A 214 -6.26 6.38 13.05
C GLU A 214 -7.08 5.91 11.85
N ARG A 215 -7.53 4.65 11.87
CA ARG A 215 -8.37 4.09 10.81
C ARG A 215 -9.62 4.91 10.57
N ASN A 216 -10.33 5.30 11.62
CA ASN A 216 -11.55 6.09 11.51
C ASN A 216 -11.27 7.51 10.98
N LEU A 217 -10.13 8.10 11.31
CA LEU A 217 -9.69 9.38 10.76
C LEU A 217 -9.39 9.25 9.26
N LEU A 218 -8.69 8.20 8.84
CA LEU A 218 -8.42 7.91 7.43
C LEU A 218 -9.71 7.75 6.64
N ILE A 219 -10.64 6.91 7.08
CA ILE A 219 -11.94 6.70 6.43
C ILE A 219 -12.71 8.02 6.33
N SER A 220 -12.80 8.78 7.44
CA SER A 220 -13.49 10.08 7.47
C SER A 220 -12.85 11.10 6.51
N THR A 221 -11.51 11.13 6.45
CA THR A 221 -10.76 12.00 5.55
C THR A 221 -11.02 11.62 4.09
N PHE A 222 -10.99 10.33 3.78
CA PHE A 222 -11.18 9.84 2.42
C PHE A 222 -12.60 10.12 1.91
N LEU A 223 -13.63 9.87 2.74
CA LEU A 223 -15.03 10.18 2.40
C LEU A 223 -15.24 11.67 2.13
N LYS A 224 -14.67 12.55 2.95
CA LYS A 224 -14.78 14.01 2.77
C LYS A 224 -14.08 14.52 1.53
N ASN A 225 -13.04 13.84 1.08
CA ASN A 225 -12.16 14.28 -0.01
C ASN A 225 -12.38 13.54 -1.32
N ASN A 226 -13.54 12.94 -1.54
CA ASN A 226 -13.93 12.29 -2.80
C ASN A 226 -12.99 11.13 -3.19
N VAL A 227 -12.52 10.35 -2.22
CA VAL A 227 -11.80 9.11 -2.51
C VAL A 227 -12.80 8.05 -2.97
N ARG A 228 -12.56 7.48 -4.15
CA ARG A 228 -13.38 6.43 -4.75
C ARG A 228 -12.98 5.05 -4.29
N CYS A 229 -11.68 4.80 -4.30
CA CYS A 229 -11.12 3.50 -3.96
C CYS A 229 -9.94 3.66 -3.00
N TYR A 230 -9.81 2.70 -2.11
CA TYR A 230 -8.62 2.42 -1.33
C TYR A 230 -8.15 0.99 -1.62
N PHE A 231 -6.85 0.80 -1.76
CA PHE A 231 -6.23 -0.50 -1.98
C PHE A 231 -5.19 -0.79 -0.90
N GLY A 232 -5.31 -1.96 -0.28
CA GLY A 232 -4.35 -2.52 0.66
C GLY A 232 -4.00 -3.96 0.31
N GLY A 233 -2.92 -4.48 0.87
CA GLY A 233 -2.47 -5.87 0.78
C GLY A 233 -2.36 -6.51 2.17
N HIS A 234 -1.17 -7.05 2.51
CA HIS A 234 -0.75 -7.53 3.83
C HIS A 234 -1.47 -8.78 4.36
N ASN A 235 -2.77 -8.88 4.21
CA ASN A 235 -3.57 -9.97 4.79
C ASN A 235 -3.60 -11.24 3.95
N HIS A 236 -3.04 -11.20 2.74
CA HIS A 236 -2.93 -12.34 1.83
C HIS A 236 -4.27 -12.96 1.40
N TYR A 237 -5.38 -12.25 1.50
CA TYR A 237 -6.68 -12.70 0.98
C TYR A 237 -7.45 -11.57 0.33
N SER A 238 -8.35 -11.90 -0.57
CA SER A 238 -9.22 -10.91 -1.20
C SER A 238 -10.41 -10.57 -0.31
N HIS A 239 -10.61 -9.27 -0.07
CA HIS A 239 -11.80 -8.76 0.59
C HIS A 239 -12.21 -7.44 -0.04
N PHE A 240 -13.51 -7.23 -0.13
CA PHE A 240 -14.12 -5.99 -0.62
C PHE A 240 -15.14 -5.48 0.38
N SER A 241 -15.11 -4.18 0.62
CA SER A 241 -16.08 -3.49 1.47
C SER A 241 -16.51 -2.18 0.82
N ASP A 242 -17.79 -1.92 0.80
CA ASP A 242 -18.34 -0.61 0.42
C ASP A 242 -18.71 0.16 1.68
N MET A 243 -17.92 1.18 1.98
CA MET A 243 -18.10 2.07 3.12
C MET A 243 -18.49 3.50 2.69
N GLY A 244 -19.00 3.67 1.45
CA GLY A 244 -19.11 4.95 0.77
C GLY A 244 -17.85 5.35 0.01
N LEU A 245 -16.79 4.60 0.17
CA LEU A 245 -15.65 4.41 -0.72
C LEU A 245 -15.42 2.90 -0.86
N TYR A 246 -14.84 2.48 -1.95
CA TYR A 246 -14.52 1.07 -2.18
C TYR A 246 -13.18 0.72 -1.54
N ASP A 247 -13.22 -0.16 -0.55
CA ASP A 247 -12.03 -0.66 0.13
C ASP A 247 -11.72 -2.07 -0.37
N TYR A 248 -10.57 -2.23 -1.00
CA TYR A 248 -10.07 -3.48 -1.54
C TYR A 248 -8.85 -3.95 -0.75
N CYS A 249 -9.00 -5.05 -0.02
CA CYS A 249 -7.86 -5.83 0.45
C CYS A 249 -7.50 -6.81 -0.66
N CYS A 250 -6.35 -6.59 -1.29
CA CYS A 250 -5.92 -7.36 -2.46
C CYS A 250 -5.28 -8.69 -2.04
N PRO A 251 -5.51 -9.78 -2.79
CA PRO A 251 -4.91 -11.08 -2.52
C PRO A 251 -3.39 -11.04 -2.74
N SER A 252 -2.66 -11.83 -1.97
CA SER A 252 -1.21 -11.97 -2.16
C SER A 252 -0.90 -12.59 -3.53
N PHE A 253 -0.08 -11.91 -4.30
CA PHE A 253 0.47 -12.45 -5.54
C PHE A 253 1.18 -13.78 -5.31
N ARG A 254 1.95 -13.82 -4.22
CA ARG A 254 2.79 -14.95 -3.88
C ARG A 254 2.03 -16.19 -3.42
N PHE A 255 1.10 -16.02 -2.50
CA PHE A 255 0.47 -17.15 -1.80
C PHE A 255 -0.88 -17.55 -2.41
N ASN A 256 -1.52 -16.66 -3.15
CA ASN A 256 -2.80 -16.90 -3.81
C ASN A 256 -2.69 -17.05 -5.34
N GLU A 257 -1.50 -16.82 -5.92
CA GLU A 257 -1.30 -16.77 -7.37
C GLU A 257 -2.27 -15.78 -8.05
N ALA A 258 -2.52 -14.65 -7.40
CA ALA A 258 -3.58 -13.74 -7.76
C ALA A 258 -3.08 -12.29 -7.85
N TRP A 259 -3.82 -11.48 -8.58
CA TRP A 259 -3.62 -10.03 -8.73
C TRP A 259 -4.98 -9.34 -8.81
N THR A 260 -4.96 -8.03 -8.85
CA THR A 260 -6.18 -7.22 -9.01
C THR A 260 -6.05 -6.40 -10.29
N VAL A 261 -7.13 -6.27 -11.03
CA VAL A 261 -7.22 -5.40 -12.19
C VAL A 261 -8.18 -4.27 -11.86
N LEU A 262 -7.68 -3.04 -11.89
CA LEU A 262 -8.51 -1.85 -11.70
C LEU A 262 -8.87 -1.24 -13.07
N HIS A 263 -10.14 -1.12 -13.33
CA HIS A 263 -10.71 -0.49 -14.52
C HIS A 263 -11.02 0.97 -14.23
N VAL A 264 -10.36 1.88 -14.90
CA VAL A 264 -10.55 3.33 -14.75
C VAL A 264 -11.21 3.90 -15.99
N ASN A 265 -12.22 4.73 -15.78
CA ASN A 265 -12.81 5.56 -16.83
C ASN A 265 -12.73 7.03 -16.38
N GLU A 266 -11.78 7.76 -16.95
CA GLU A 266 -11.51 9.15 -16.63
C GLU A 266 -12.70 10.06 -16.92
N GLY A 267 -13.40 9.82 -18.03
CA GLY A 267 -14.54 10.64 -18.45
C GLY A 267 -15.76 10.46 -17.56
N ALA A 268 -15.98 9.25 -17.06
CA ALA A 268 -17.08 8.95 -16.12
C ALA A 268 -16.71 9.19 -14.66
N GLY A 269 -15.43 9.39 -14.35
CA GLY A 269 -14.92 9.50 -12.98
C GLY A 269 -15.14 8.22 -12.17
N THR A 270 -15.11 7.06 -12.83
CA THR A 270 -15.31 5.74 -12.17
C THR A 270 -14.03 4.92 -12.15
N ALA A 271 -13.87 4.18 -11.06
CA ALA A 271 -12.80 3.23 -10.85
C ALA A 271 -13.38 2.01 -10.13
N VAL A 272 -13.28 0.84 -10.73
CA VAL A 272 -13.80 -0.43 -10.18
C VAL A 272 -12.77 -1.52 -10.39
N ALA A 273 -12.51 -2.31 -9.36
CA ALA A 273 -11.52 -3.37 -9.43
C ALA A 273 -12.17 -4.76 -9.36
N GLU A 274 -11.48 -5.71 -9.96
CA GLU A 274 -11.77 -7.14 -9.86
C GLU A 274 -10.52 -7.91 -9.47
N PHE A 275 -10.71 -8.96 -8.66
CA PHE A 275 -9.66 -9.89 -8.31
C PHE A 275 -9.54 -10.96 -9.40
N SER A 276 -8.31 -11.30 -9.82
CA SER A 276 -8.10 -12.49 -10.67
C SER A 276 -8.50 -13.75 -9.88
N GLN A 277 -9.09 -14.69 -10.59
CA GLN A 277 -9.50 -15.99 -10.02
C GLN A 277 -8.36 -16.99 -10.16
#